data_33b71965308b7020a4b4b53189b22124
#
_entry.id   33b71965308b7020a4b4b53189b22124
#
_cell.length_a   1.000
_cell.length_b   1.000
_cell.length_c   1.000
_cell.angle_alpha   90.00
_cell.angle_beta   90.00
_cell.angle_gamma   90.00
#
_symmetry.space_group_name_H-M   'P 1'
#
loop_
_entity.id
_entity.type
_entity.pdbx_description
1 polymer ?
#
loop_
_entity_poly.entity_id
_entity_poly.type
_entity_poly.pdbx_seq_one_letter_code
_entity_poly.pdbx_strand_id
1 'polypeptide(L)'
;MELRGKPTAVERATAARTTPPDPALERPGPPQPPTPPSTPRARFLRRLSRTLLAALVTAAVVVPVSAAARPRIPAPAPAALAPPTPATLDKAYTANRANAAEASRMAAAHGDRTRAAADHAMAAPSRHFLTFDGRGQGLAVEVLGDLAHADRVAVLVPGSDTTLETYGRFRAGAGALQDHLNSLDHRHGTHGSTSRPHTAVIAWLGYETPGTVSTTALTTGRAEDAAPPLKRFIRELRGVVGEKAHVSLLCHSYGTVVCGRAARGLGVDDIALVGSPGTGADSVSALRTSARIWAARGADDWIVNVPHVHADLFGTTVGLGADPVSPAFGAHVFAAGTGGHSDYFKPGSVSLDNLARIVLGDTSEVTRA
;
A
#
# COMPACT_ATOMS: atom_id res chain seq x y z
N MET A 1 -71.64 -9.44 30.03
CA MET A 1 -72.75 -8.61 29.63
C MET A 1 -72.59 -8.46 28.13
N GLU A 2 -73.24 -9.44 27.53
CA GLU A 2 -74.41 -9.37 26.60
C GLU A 2 -74.04 -8.56 25.35
N LEU A 3 -74.25 -9.07 24.22
CA LEU A 3 -75.05 -9.99 23.45
C LEU A 3 -75.19 -9.46 22.03
N ARG A 4 -75.03 -10.35 21.08
CA ARG A 4 -75.89 -10.56 19.90
C ARG A 4 -75.91 -9.46 18.83
N GLY A 5 -76.02 -9.74 17.57
CA GLY A 5 -76.51 -10.93 16.87
C GLY A 5 -76.43 -10.76 15.36
N LYS A 6 -76.33 -11.86 14.67
CA LYS A 6 -76.72 -12.04 13.26
C LYS A 6 -78.24 -11.88 13.08
N PRO A 7 -78.77 -11.67 11.86
CA PRO A 7 -78.90 -12.74 10.88
C PRO A 7 -78.89 -12.33 9.38
N THR A 8 -78.49 -13.24 8.54
CA THR A 8 -79.07 -13.88 7.34
C THR A 8 -80.22 -13.22 6.63
N ALA A 9 -80.14 -13.08 5.31
CA ALA A 9 -81.29 -13.41 4.40
C ALA A 9 -80.75 -13.75 2.99
N VAL A 10 -81.11 -14.89 2.56
CA VAL A 10 -81.21 -15.50 1.26
C VAL A 10 -82.26 -14.79 0.43
N GLU A 11 -82.08 -14.56 -0.88
CA GLU A 11 -83.08 -14.84 -1.94
C GLU A 11 -82.53 -14.55 -3.33
N ARG A 12 -82.48 -15.56 -4.09
CA ARG A 12 -83.20 -16.01 -5.29
C ARG A 12 -82.71 -15.47 -6.61
N ALA A 13 -82.40 -16.47 -7.37
CA ALA A 13 -82.10 -16.47 -8.79
C ALA A 13 -83.25 -15.91 -9.64
N THR A 14 -82.88 -15.18 -10.68
CA THR A 14 -83.71 -15.06 -11.89
C THR A 14 -82.76 -15.22 -13.10
N ALA A 15 -82.97 -16.30 -13.84
CA ALA A 15 -82.32 -16.60 -15.09
C ALA A 15 -82.84 -15.66 -16.16
N ALA A 16 -81.95 -14.85 -16.71
CA ALA A 16 -82.18 -14.15 -18.00
C ALA A 16 -81.26 -14.76 -19.07
N ARG A 17 -81.84 -15.44 -20.03
CA ARG A 17 -81.17 -15.85 -21.28
C ARG A 17 -80.74 -14.62 -22.02
N THR A 18 -79.49 -14.47 -22.22
CA THR A 18 -78.89 -13.55 -23.18
C THR A 18 -78.20 -14.33 -24.33
N THR A 19 -78.72 -14.11 -25.49
CA THR A 19 -78.20 -14.53 -26.80
C THR A 19 -76.72 -14.19 -26.95
N PRO A 20 -75.89 -15.01 -27.63
CA PRO A 20 -74.50 -14.68 -27.87
C PRO A 20 -74.41 -13.50 -28.89
N PRO A 21 -73.54 -12.53 -28.67
CA PRO A 21 -73.28 -11.50 -29.65
C PRO A 21 -72.49 -12.03 -30.85
N ASP A 22 -72.87 -11.53 -32.04
CA ASP A 22 -72.22 -11.74 -33.31
C ASP A 22 -70.69 -11.49 -33.23
N PRO A 23 -69.86 -12.21 -34.02
CA PRO A 23 -68.44 -11.97 -34.08
C PRO A 23 -68.24 -10.65 -34.83
N ALA A 24 -67.99 -9.59 -34.04
CA ALA A 24 -67.55 -8.32 -34.55
C ALA A 24 -66.16 -8.44 -35.20
N LEU A 25 -66.12 -8.15 -36.47
CA LEU A 25 -64.94 -7.98 -37.28
C LEU A 25 -63.86 -7.14 -36.55
N GLU A 26 -62.80 -7.81 -36.06
CA GLU A 26 -61.59 -7.14 -35.56
C GLU A 26 -60.97 -6.35 -36.71
N ARG A 27 -60.98 -5.04 -36.58
CA ARG A 27 -60.20 -4.20 -37.48
C ARG A 27 -58.73 -4.45 -37.22
N PRO A 28 -57.90 -4.71 -38.24
CA PRO A 28 -56.43 -4.84 -38.07
C PRO A 28 -55.88 -3.53 -37.50
N GLY A 29 -55.15 -3.64 -36.40
CA GLY A 29 -54.42 -2.52 -35.79
C GLY A 29 -53.40 -1.92 -36.80
N PRO A 30 -52.99 -0.65 -36.57
CA PRO A 30 -52.05 0.01 -37.47
C PRO A 30 -50.74 -0.80 -37.56
N PRO A 31 -50.12 -0.90 -38.75
CA PRO A 31 -48.88 -1.64 -38.92
C PRO A 31 -47.79 -1.04 -38.04
N GLN A 32 -47.13 -1.90 -37.24
CA GLN A 32 -45.96 -1.51 -36.47
C GLN A 32 -44.84 -1.07 -37.40
N PRO A 33 -44.11 0.03 -37.10
CA PRO A 33 -43.03 0.47 -37.96
C PRO A 33 -41.95 -0.65 -38.00
N PRO A 34 -41.31 -0.85 -39.17
CA PRO A 34 -40.29 -1.87 -39.30
C PRO A 34 -39.10 -1.53 -38.39
N THR A 35 -38.68 -2.47 -37.57
CA THR A 35 -37.46 -2.36 -36.79
C THR A 35 -36.28 -2.17 -37.72
N PRO A 36 -35.47 -1.10 -37.54
CA PRO A 36 -34.37 -0.83 -38.45
C PRO A 36 -33.37 -2.03 -38.41
N PRO A 37 -32.85 -2.44 -39.58
CA PRO A 37 -31.85 -3.53 -39.62
C PRO A 37 -30.60 -3.09 -38.87
N SER A 38 -30.23 -3.89 -37.86
CA SER A 38 -29.00 -3.62 -37.11
C SER A 38 -27.81 -3.75 -38.03
N THR A 39 -27.09 -2.63 -38.23
CA THR A 39 -25.89 -2.58 -39.08
C THR A 39 -24.82 -3.59 -38.62
N PRO A 40 -24.00 -4.15 -39.53
CA PRO A 40 -22.94 -5.08 -39.15
C PRO A 40 -22.00 -4.54 -38.08
N ARG A 41 -21.79 -3.22 -38.07
CA ARG A 41 -21.02 -2.51 -37.03
C ARG A 41 -21.66 -2.58 -35.64
N ALA A 42 -22.99 -2.44 -35.54
CA ALA A 42 -23.70 -2.53 -34.26
C ALA A 42 -23.67 -3.95 -33.67
N ARG A 43 -23.70 -4.98 -34.52
CA ARG A 43 -23.53 -6.39 -34.09
C ARG A 43 -22.11 -6.70 -33.66
N PHE A 44 -21.11 -6.15 -34.33
CA PHE A 44 -19.69 -6.28 -33.98
C PHE A 44 -19.39 -5.60 -32.65
N LEU A 45 -19.84 -4.37 -32.44
CA LEU A 45 -19.67 -3.62 -31.18
C LEU A 45 -20.37 -4.32 -29.99
N ARG A 46 -21.57 -4.87 -30.19
CA ARG A 46 -22.28 -5.66 -29.15
C ARG A 46 -21.58 -7.00 -28.84
N ARG A 47 -20.93 -7.64 -29.81
CA ARG A 47 -20.11 -8.84 -29.56
C ARG A 47 -18.84 -8.48 -28.81
N LEU A 48 -18.16 -7.39 -29.22
CA LEU A 48 -16.96 -6.91 -28.54
C LEU A 48 -17.24 -6.50 -27.07
N SER A 49 -18.35 -5.79 -26.83
CA SER A 49 -18.74 -5.41 -25.45
C SER A 49 -19.10 -6.62 -24.58
N ARG A 50 -19.73 -7.66 -25.16
CA ARG A 50 -20.06 -8.89 -24.42
C ARG A 50 -18.82 -9.73 -24.11
N THR A 51 -17.86 -9.80 -25.03
CA THR A 51 -16.58 -10.50 -24.78
C THR A 51 -15.71 -9.75 -23.78
N LEU A 52 -15.67 -8.42 -23.82
CA LEU A 52 -14.99 -7.61 -22.84
C LEU A 52 -15.64 -7.71 -21.45
N LEU A 53 -16.97 -7.69 -21.37
CA LEU A 53 -17.69 -7.87 -20.11
C LEU A 53 -17.48 -9.28 -19.54
N ALA A 54 -17.53 -10.31 -20.37
CA ALA A 54 -17.24 -11.69 -19.96
C ALA A 54 -15.79 -11.85 -19.47
N ALA A 55 -14.81 -11.26 -20.17
CA ALA A 55 -13.41 -11.26 -19.76
C ALA A 55 -13.21 -10.51 -18.43
N LEU A 56 -13.90 -9.38 -18.23
CA LEU A 56 -13.85 -8.58 -17.01
C LEU A 56 -14.49 -9.31 -15.83
N VAL A 57 -15.64 -9.99 -16.05
CA VAL A 57 -16.30 -10.81 -15.02
C VAL A 57 -15.44 -12.04 -14.69
N THR A 58 -14.86 -12.71 -15.70
CA THR A 58 -13.96 -13.84 -15.48
C THR A 58 -12.72 -13.42 -14.70
N ALA A 59 -12.10 -12.28 -15.03
CA ALA A 59 -10.98 -11.73 -14.29
C ALA A 59 -11.38 -11.35 -12.85
N ALA A 60 -12.55 -10.74 -12.67
CA ALA A 60 -13.04 -10.33 -11.35
C ALA A 60 -13.40 -11.50 -10.43
N VAL A 61 -13.75 -12.67 -10.98
CA VAL A 61 -14.13 -13.86 -10.19
C VAL A 61 -12.97 -14.85 -10.09
N VAL A 62 -12.29 -15.15 -11.21
CA VAL A 62 -11.24 -16.18 -11.25
C VAL A 62 -9.97 -15.71 -10.54
N VAL A 63 -9.58 -14.44 -10.67
CA VAL A 63 -8.36 -13.93 -10.01
C VAL A 63 -8.50 -13.97 -8.49
N PRO A 64 -9.59 -13.47 -7.85
CA PRO A 64 -9.75 -13.57 -6.40
C PRO A 64 -9.85 -15.02 -5.90
N VAL A 65 -10.57 -15.89 -6.61
CA VAL A 65 -10.71 -17.31 -6.25
C VAL A 65 -9.37 -18.03 -6.35
N SER A 66 -8.57 -17.75 -7.39
CA SER A 66 -7.24 -18.33 -7.54
C SER A 66 -6.27 -17.82 -6.48
N ALA A 67 -6.38 -16.55 -6.07
CA ALA A 67 -5.57 -15.99 -4.98
C ALA A 67 -5.96 -16.57 -3.60
N ALA A 68 -7.24 -16.81 -3.37
CA ALA A 68 -7.74 -17.45 -2.15
C ALA A 68 -7.38 -18.94 -2.05
N ALA A 69 -7.13 -19.60 -3.18
CA ALA A 69 -6.80 -21.02 -3.26
C ALA A 69 -5.29 -21.32 -3.18
N ARG A 70 -4.41 -20.30 -3.03
CA ARG A 70 -2.99 -20.58 -2.81
C ARG A 70 -2.80 -21.25 -1.46
N PRO A 71 -2.19 -22.47 -1.42
CA PRO A 71 -1.87 -23.11 -0.14
C PRO A 71 -1.01 -22.14 0.69
N ARG A 72 -1.34 -21.98 1.96
CA ARG A 72 -0.52 -21.16 2.85
C ARG A 72 0.82 -21.86 3.02
N ILE A 73 1.90 -21.18 2.63
CA ILE A 73 3.25 -21.68 2.86
C ILE A 73 3.46 -21.76 4.38
N PRO A 74 3.81 -22.94 4.94
CA PRO A 74 4.02 -23.07 6.36
C PRO A 74 5.28 -22.30 6.78
N ALA A 75 5.18 -21.62 7.91
CA ALA A 75 6.29 -20.92 8.52
C ALA A 75 6.15 -20.95 10.05
N PRO A 76 7.24 -20.82 10.82
CA PRO A 76 7.18 -20.78 12.26
C PRO A 76 6.46 -19.53 12.76
N ALA A 77 5.97 -19.56 14.00
CA ALA A 77 5.49 -18.36 14.65
C ALA A 77 6.64 -17.35 14.79
N PRO A 78 6.36 -16.03 14.67
CA PRO A 78 7.37 -15.01 14.94
C PRO A 78 8.02 -15.18 16.31
N ALA A 79 9.29 -14.80 16.42
CA ALA A 79 9.99 -14.85 17.69
C ALA A 79 9.29 -13.99 18.74
N ALA A 80 8.93 -14.57 19.88
CA ALA A 80 8.33 -13.85 21.00
C ALA A 80 9.42 -13.06 21.75
N LEU A 81 9.62 -11.81 21.36
CA LEU A 81 10.63 -10.91 21.92
C LEU A 81 9.95 -9.74 22.64
N ALA A 82 10.58 -9.27 23.72
CA ALA A 82 10.23 -7.98 24.30
C ALA A 82 10.61 -6.84 23.30
N PRO A 83 10.03 -5.63 23.45
CA PRO A 83 10.45 -4.47 22.67
C PRO A 83 11.98 -4.31 22.73
N PRO A 84 12.63 -4.02 21.58
CA PRO A 84 14.08 -3.94 21.52
C PRO A 84 14.61 -2.75 22.33
N THR A 85 15.78 -2.94 22.91
CA THR A 85 16.61 -1.90 23.52
C THR A 85 18.00 -1.99 22.90
N PRO A 86 18.87 -0.95 23.01
CA PRO A 86 20.24 -1.06 22.49
C PRO A 86 20.95 -2.33 22.93
N ALA A 87 20.79 -2.74 24.19
CA ALA A 87 21.43 -3.93 24.75
C ALA A 87 20.84 -5.27 24.28
N THR A 88 19.64 -5.27 23.68
CA THR A 88 18.95 -6.51 23.27
C THR A 88 18.86 -6.69 21.76
N LEU A 89 19.42 -5.77 20.97
CA LEU A 89 19.38 -5.82 19.49
C LEU A 89 19.99 -7.12 18.95
N ASP A 90 21.17 -7.52 19.41
CA ASP A 90 21.84 -8.75 18.93
C ASP A 90 21.02 -10.00 19.22
N LYS A 91 20.35 -10.04 20.37
CA LYS A 91 19.43 -11.13 20.70
C LYS A 91 18.26 -11.17 19.72
N ALA A 92 17.69 -9.99 19.38
CA ALA A 92 16.60 -9.90 18.40
C ALA A 92 17.07 -10.34 17.01
N TYR A 93 18.21 -9.86 16.55
CA TYR A 93 18.79 -10.25 15.26
C TYR A 93 19.05 -11.76 15.18
N THR A 94 19.60 -12.34 16.20
CA THR A 94 19.89 -13.80 16.25
C THR A 94 18.61 -14.63 16.23
N ALA A 95 17.60 -14.26 17.02
CA ALA A 95 16.33 -14.98 17.07
C ALA A 95 15.57 -14.89 15.72
N ASN A 96 15.55 -13.71 15.08
CA ASN A 96 14.85 -13.54 13.81
C ASN A 96 15.59 -14.23 12.65
N ARG A 97 16.92 -14.28 12.64
CA ARG A 97 17.68 -15.09 11.66
C ARG A 97 17.40 -16.58 11.82
N ALA A 98 17.34 -17.07 13.04
CA ALA A 98 16.98 -18.47 13.30
C ALA A 98 15.55 -18.78 12.81
N ASN A 99 14.63 -17.83 13.00
CA ASN A 99 13.25 -17.95 12.52
C ASN A 99 13.18 -17.97 11.00
N ALA A 100 13.97 -17.15 10.30
CA ALA A 100 14.07 -17.14 8.84
C ALA A 100 14.68 -18.47 8.33
N ALA A 101 15.68 -19.03 9.00
CA ALA A 101 16.25 -20.33 8.64
C ALA A 101 15.22 -21.46 8.78
N GLU A 102 14.39 -21.44 9.84
CA GLU A 102 13.30 -22.38 10.02
C GLU A 102 12.23 -22.23 8.94
N ALA A 103 11.80 -20.98 8.64
CA ALA A 103 10.84 -20.68 7.57
C ALA A 103 11.33 -21.22 6.21
N SER A 104 12.62 -21.03 5.90
CA SER A 104 13.24 -21.59 4.69
C SER A 104 13.12 -23.11 4.61
N ARG A 105 13.40 -23.83 5.72
CA ARG A 105 13.28 -25.30 5.77
C ARG A 105 11.84 -25.75 5.58
N MET A 106 10.89 -25.08 6.24
CA MET A 106 9.46 -25.39 6.13
C MET A 106 8.93 -25.14 4.71
N ALA A 107 9.31 -24.02 4.09
CA ALA A 107 8.93 -23.69 2.71
C ALA A 107 9.52 -24.73 1.71
N ALA A 108 10.78 -25.12 1.90
CA ALA A 108 11.42 -26.16 1.07
C ALA A 108 10.71 -27.52 1.21
N ALA A 109 10.37 -27.93 2.41
CA ALA A 109 9.63 -29.17 2.69
C ALA A 109 8.22 -29.13 2.08
N HIS A 110 7.61 -27.93 1.99
CA HIS A 110 6.33 -27.70 1.33
C HIS A 110 6.42 -27.66 -0.22
N GLY A 111 7.63 -27.62 -0.77
CA GLY A 111 7.88 -27.57 -2.21
C GLY A 111 7.97 -26.16 -2.79
N ASP A 112 7.86 -25.10 -1.99
CA ASP A 112 8.03 -23.72 -2.44
C ASP A 112 9.51 -23.31 -2.41
N ARG A 113 10.19 -23.57 -3.52
CA ARG A 113 11.62 -23.27 -3.67
C ARG A 113 11.91 -21.78 -3.70
N THR A 114 11.01 -20.96 -4.23
CA THR A 114 11.20 -19.51 -4.34
C THR A 114 11.18 -18.88 -2.94
N ARG A 115 10.17 -19.24 -2.16
CA ARG A 115 10.07 -18.77 -0.77
C ARG A 115 11.20 -19.29 0.08
N ALA A 116 11.56 -20.57 -0.06
CA ALA A 116 12.68 -21.16 0.67
C ALA A 116 14.01 -20.42 0.39
N ALA A 117 14.27 -20.07 -0.85
CA ALA A 117 15.47 -19.32 -1.23
C ALA A 117 15.46 -17.88 -0.65
N ALA A 118 14.30 -17.20 -0.67
CA ALA A 118 14.14 -15.87 -0.08
C ALA A 118 14.40 -15.89 1.43
N ASP A 119 13.75 -16.79 2.14
CA ASP A 119 13.92 -16.94 3.60
C ASP A 119 15.34 -17.37 3.97
N HIS A 120 15.98 -18.23 3.14
CA HIS A 120 17.39 -18.61 3.33
C HIS A 120 18.33 -17.41 3.23
N ALA A 121 18.12 -16.54 2.23
CA ALA A 121 18.91 -15.33 2.09
C ALA A 121 18.74 -14.37 3.29
N MET A 122 17.58 -14.37 3.94
CA MET A 122 17.34 -13.59 5.17
C MET A 122 17.99 -14.19 6.41
N ALA A 123 18.27 -15.49 6.42
CA ALA A 123 18.97 -16.16 7.52
C ALA A 123 20.47 -15.90 7.55
N ALA A 124 21.05 -15.19 6.55
CA ALA A 124 22.49 -14.95 6.49
C ALA A 124 23.02 -14.19 7.72
N PRO A 125 24.22 -14.52 8.23
CA PRO A 125 24.79 -13.92 9.45
C PRO A 125 24.88 -12.40 9.44
N SER A 126 25.05 -11.80 8.25
CA SER A 126 25.16 -10.34 8.04
C SER A 126 23.80 -9.60 8.04
N ARG A 127 22.69 -10.31 8.23
CA ARG A 127 21.35 -9.73 8.24
C ARG A 127 20.87 -9.42 9.65
N HIS A 128 20.32 -8.25 9.87
CA HIS A 128 19.92 -7.75 11.18
C HIS A 128 18.42 -7.46 11.22
N PHE A 129 17.59 -8.44 11.58
CA PHE A 129 16.14 -8.26 11.62
C PHE A 129 15.64 -7.96 13.03
N LEU A 130 14.95 -6.84 13.21
CA LEU A 130 14.17 -6.54 14.42
C LEU A 130 12.93 -7.45 14.52
N THR A 131 12.29 -7.73 13.38
CA THR A 131 11.16 -8.65 13.27
C THR A 131 11.25 -9.44 11.98
N PHE A 132 10.83 -10.72 12.05
CA PHE A 132 10.63 -11.59 10.90
C PHE A 132 9.39 -12.45 11.13
N ASP A 133 8.46 -12.44 10.20
CA ASP A 133 7.30 -13.32 10.15
C ASP A 133 7.20 -13.95 8.76
N GLY A 134 7.47 -15.24 8.66
CA GLY A 134 7.43 -15.98 7.40
C GLY A 134 6.03 -16.35 6.93
N ARG A 135 4.96 -16.04 7.65
CA ARG A 135 3.58 -16.43 7.32
C ARG A 135 2.96 -15.51 6.28
N GLY A 136 2.08 -16.03 5.45
CA GLY A 136 1.40 -15.25 4.40
C GLY A 136 2.37 -14.67 3.38
N GLN A 137 2.22 -13.39 3.02
CA GLN A 137 3.18 -12.66 2.17
C GLN A 137 4.51 -12.38 2.90
N GLY A 138 4.50 -12.51 4.22
CA GLY A 138 5.62 -12.28 5.10
C GLY A 138 5.85 -10.82 5.46
N LEU A 139 6.43 -10.64 6.67
CA LEU A 139 6.79 -9.33 7.20
C LEU A 139 8.24 -9.36 7.65
N ALA A 140 8.98 -8.27 7.43
CA ALA A 140 10.37 -8.15 7.85
C ALA A 140 10.72 -6.70 8.14
N VAL A 141 11.44 -6.48 9.24
CA VAL A 141 12.03 -5.17 9.56
C VAL A 141 13.53 -5.36 9.73
N GLU A 142 14.30 -4.90 8.75
CA GLU A 142 15.75 -5.08 8.70
C GLU A 142 16.48 -3.77 8.96
N VAL A 143 17.53 -3.84 9.74
CA VAL A 143 18.46 -2.74 10.04
C VAL A 143 19.70 -2.87 9.18
N LEU A 144 20.12 -1.76 8.58
CA LEU A 144 21.41 -1.56 7.91
C LEU A 144 22.14 -0.45 8.68
N GLY A 145 23.40 -0.69 9.06
CA GLY A 145 24.16 0.21 9.92
C GLY A 145 24.03 -0.12 11.41
N ASP A 146 24.58 0.74 12.27
CA ASP A 146 24.58 0.57 13.73
C ASP A 146 23.42 1.35 14.38
N LEU A 147 22.30 0.65 14.63
CA LEU A 147 21.13 1.25 15.22
C LEU A 147 21.32 1.66 16.68
N ALA A 148 22.18 0.95 17.44
CA ALA A 148 22.37 1.22 18.85
C ALA A 148 22.96 2.63 19.11
N HIS A 149 23.74 3.13 18.17
CA HIS A 149 24.44 4.40 18.28
C HIS A 149 23.98 5.45 17.24
N ALA A 150 22.85 5.17 16.55
CA ALA A 150 22.42 6.02 15.45
C ALA A 150 21.87 7.38 15.91
N ASP A 151 22.48 8.47 15.44
CA ASP A 151 21.97 9.85 15.59
C ASP A 151 20.98 10.22 14.48
N ARG A 152 21.02 9.52 13.35
CA ARG A 152 20.19 9.72 12.15
C ARG A 152 19.63 8.38 11.71
N VAL A 153 18.32 8.27 11.61
CA VAL A 153 17.66 7.02 11.20
C VAL A 153 16.69 7.28 10.05
N ALA A 154 16.87 6.55 8.97
CA ALA A 154 15.90 6.50 7.87
C ALA A 154 15.05 5.24 7.98
N VAL A 155 13.73 5.37 7.94
CA VAL A 155 12.79 4.24 7.87
C VAL A 155 12.15 4.24 6.49
N LEU A 156 12.46 3.23 5.66
CA LEU A 156 11.87 3.06 4.35
C LEU A 156 10.57 2.27 4.46
N VAL A 157 9.49 2.79 3.88
CA VAL A 157 8.18 2.15 3.79
C VAL A 157 7.89 1.81 2.33
N PRO A 158 7.76 0.52 1.97
CA PRO A 158 7.62 0.11 0.58
C PRO A 158 6.21 0.38 0.04
N GLY A 159 6.10 0.36 -1.29
CA GLY A 159 4.84 0.36 -2.03
C GLY A 159 4.29 -1.04 -2.26
N SER A 160 3.43 -1.13 -3.29
CA SER A 160 2.79 -2.37 -3.74
C SER A 160 3.80 -3.45 -4.15
N ASP A 161 3.34 -4.71 -4.21
CA ASP A 161 4.08 -5.89 -4.70
C ASP A 161 5.41 -6.18 -3.97
N THR A 162 5.55 -5.68 -2.72
CA THR A 162 6.70 -6.00 -1.87
C THR A 162 6.33 -7.13 -0.92
N THR A 163 6.91 -8.31 -1.15
CA THR A 163 6.75 -9.54 -0.35
C THR A 163 8.13 -10.05 0.06
N LEU A 164 8.21 -11.14 0.84
CA LEU A 164 9.53 -11.72 1.15
C LEU A 164 10.25 -12.23 -0.11
N GLU A 165 9.53 -12.71 -1.12
CA GLU A 165 10.11 -13.16 -2.40
C GLU A 165 10.70 -11.99 -3.21
N THR A 166 10.12 -10.78 -3.10
CA THR A 166 10.58 -9.58 -3.80
C THR A 166 11.41 -8.65 -2.92
N TYR A 167 11.59 -9.00 -1.64
CA TYR A 167 12.27 -8.18 -0.63
C TYR A 167 13.67 -7.71 -1.03
N GLY A 168 14.39 -8.52 -1.80
CA GLY A 168 15.75 -8.21 -2.25
C GLY A 168 15.88 -6.86 -2.95
N ARG A 169 14.87 -6.48 -3.77
CA ARG A 169 14.84 -5.18 -4.45
C ARG A 169 14.63 -4.02 -3.46
N PHE A 170 13.70 -4.18 -2.55
CA PHE A 170 13.43 -3.19 -1.51
C PHE A 170 14.66 -2.96 -0.61
N ARG A 171 15.29 -4.05 -0.18
CA ARG A 171 16.55 -4.02 0.59
C ARG A 171 17.70 -3.34 -0.18
N ALA A 172 17.82 -3.58 -1.47
CA ALA A 172 18.85 -2.95 -2.29
C ALA A 172 18.73 -1.41 -2.26
N GLY A 173 17.50 -0.88 -2.29
CA GLY A 173 17.27 0.56 -2.11
C GLY A 173 17.69 1.07 -0.73
N ALA A 174 17.40 0.33 0.32
CA ALA A 174 17.86 0.66 1.67
C ALA A 174 19.39 0.61 1.79
N GLY A 175 20.02 -0.38 1.17
CA GLY A 175 21.48 -0.49 1.11
C GLY A 175 22.12 0.68 0.37
N ALA A 176 21.58 1.03 -0.79
CA ALA A 176 22.07 2.18 -1.58
C ALA A 176 21.97 3.49 -0.78
N LEU A 177 20.91 3.69 -0.01
CA LEU A 177 20.79 4.85 0.87
C LEU A 177 21.84 4.82 1.99
N GLN A 178 22.02 3.67 2.67
CA GLN A 178 23.03 3.56 3.73
C GLN A 178 24.44 3.82 3.21
N ASP A 179 24.79 3.26 2.05
CA ASP A 179 26.10 3.47 1.41
C ASP A 179 26.29 4.95 1.04
N HIS A 180 25.23 5.60 0.54
CA HIS A 180 25.28 7.01 0.18
C HIS A 180 25.41 7.92 1.41
N LEU A 181 24.66 7.66 2.48
CA LEU A 181 24.78 8.36 3.77
C LEU A 181 26.21 8.26 4.32
N ASN A 182 26.78 7.07 4.33
CA ASN A 182 28.16 6.87 4.74
C ASN A 182 29.15 7.68 3.88
N SER A 183 28.91 7.77 2.55
CA SER A 183 29.78 8.52 1.64
C SER A 183 29.71 10.04 1.83
N LEU A 184 28.54 10.59 2.15
CA LEU A 184 28.35 12.01 2.45
C LEU A 184 29.00 12.37 3.80
N ASP A 185 28.85 11.54 4.78
CA ASP A 185 29.44 11.70 6.11
C ASP A 185 30.99 11.81 6.02
N HIS A 186 31.63 11.00 5.17
CA HIS A 186 33.06 11.09 4.92
C HIS A 186 33.52 12.42 4.28
N ARG A 187 32.68 13.10 3.49
CA ARG A 187 32.98 14.36 2.83
C ARG A 187 32.89 15.57 3.77
N HIS A 188 31.91 15.58 4.67
CA HIS A 188 31.72 16.69 5.63
C HIS A 188 32.74 16.66 6.78
N GLY A 189 33.36 15.52 7.09
CA GLY A 189 34.36 15.37 8.15
C GLY A 189 35.65 16.14 7.95
N THR A 190 35.84 16.84 6.80
CA THR A 190 37.03 17.67 6.52
C THR A 190 36.91 19.10 7.05
N HIS A 191 35.77 19.53 7.57
CA HIS A 191 35.53 20.91 8.05
C HIS A 191 35.35 21.04 9.57
N GLY A 192 36.14 20.33 10.39
CA GLY A 192 36.36 20.68 11.79
C GLY A 192 35.25 20.26 12.81
N SER A 193 34.29 19.46 12.43
CA SER A 193 33.35 18.84 13.41
C SER A 193 33.98 17.60 14.03
N THR A 194 34.08 17.57 15.36
CA THR A 194 34.72 16.49 16.12
C THR A 194 33.88 15.21 16.29
N SER A 195 32.64 15.20 15.87
CA SER A 195 31.75 14.05 15.97
C SER A 195 30.89 13.91 14.70
N ARG A 196 31.00 12.77 14.05
CA ARG A 196 30.18 12.40 12.89
C ARG A 196 28.85 11.81 13.37
N PRO A 197 27.71 12.14 12.74
CA PRO A 197 26.46 11.48 13.10
C PRO A 197 26.48 10.02 12.64
N HIS A 198 26.22 9.09 13.53
CA HIS A 198 26.00 7.69 13.16
C HIS A 198 24.67 7.55 12.45
N THR A 199 24.68 6.88 11.30
CA THR A 199 23.47 6.67 10.49
C THR A 199 23.04 5.20 10.50
N ALA A 200 21.72 4.97 10.51
CA ALA A 200 21.14 3.66 10.28
C ALA A 200 19.93 3.76 9.34
N VAL A 201 19.78 2.76 8.48
CA VAL A 201 18.62 2.65 7.57
C VAL A 201 17.81 1.42 7.95
N ILE A 202 16.51 1.55 8.03
CA ILE A 202 15.58 0.48 8.34
C ILE A 202 14.68 0.21 7.14
N ALA A 203 14.75 -1.00 6.60
CA ALA A 203 13.81 -1.48 5.60
C ALA A 203 12.59 -2.07 6.33
N TRP A 204 11.49 -1.30 6.40
CA TRP A 204 10.28 -1.66 7.13
C TRP A 204 9.23 -2.27 6.20
N LEU A 205 9.17 -3.58 6.08
CA LEU A 205 8.06 -4.35 5.50
C LEU A 205 7.18 -4.85 6.65
N GLY A 206 6.44 -3.96 7.28
CA GLY A 206 5.61 -4.24 8.45
C GLY A 206 4.11 -4.37 8.16
N TYR A 207 3.73 -4.54 6.88
CA TYR A 207 2.35 -4.72 6.44
C TYR A 207 2.27 -5.58 5.17
N GLU A 208 1.12 -6.21 4.93
CA GLU A 208 0.85 -6.89 3.67
C GLU A 208 0.56 -5.85 2.58
N THR A 209 1.47 -5.72 1.62
CA THR A 209 1.34 -4.75 0.54
C THR A 209 0.25 -5.16 -0.45
N PRO A 210 -0.51 -4.21 -1.02
CA PRO A 210 -1.45 -4.53 -2.08
C PRO A 210 -0.71 -4.93 -3.37
N GLY A 211 -1.36 -5.70 -4.25
CA GLY A 211 -0.87 -5.86 -5.61
C GLY A 211 -1.11 -4.58 -6.42
N THR A 212 -0.16 -4.17 -7.26
CA THR A 212 -0.28 -2.94 -8.08
C THR A 212 -1.52 -2.96 -8.97
N VAL A 213 -1.88 -4.13 -9.52
CA VAL A 213 -3.09 -4.32 -10.35
C VAL A 213 -4.21 -4.90 -9.48
N SER A 214 -4.60 -4.20 -8.42
CA SER A 214 -5.68 -4.65 -7.54
C SER A 214 -6.57 -3.48 -7.12
N THR A 215 -7.84 -3.76 -6.83
CA THR A 215 -8.77 -2.76 -6.29
C THR A 215 -8.32 -2.24 -4.93
N THR A 216 -7.57 -3.04 -4.16
CA THR A 216 -7.02 -2.64 -2.86
C THR A 216 -5.93 -1.58 -2.96
N ALA A 217 -5.23 -1.47 -4.10
CA ALA A 217 -4.26 -0.40 -4.34
C ALA A 217 -4.92 0.97 -4.60
N LEU A 218 -6.21 0.97 -4.93
CA LEU A 218 -6.99 2.19 -5.20
C LEU A 218 -7.75 2.71 -3.96
N THR A 219 -7.60 2.05 -2.82
CA THR A 219 -8.30 2.39 -1.57
C THR A 219 -7.32 2.57 -0.41
N THR A 220 -7.75 3.24 0.65
CA THR A 220 -6.95 3.46 1.85
C THR A 220 -6.96 2.29 2.84
N GLY A 221 -7.80 1.26 2.66
CA GLY A 221 -8.02 0.20 3.64
C GLY A 221 -6.75 -0.50 4.11
N ARG A 222 -5.88 -0.95 3.18
CA ARG A 222 -4.58 -1.56 3.55
C ARG A 222 -3.66 -0.58 4.29
N ALA A 223 -3.71 0.69 3.95
CA ALA A 223 -2.93 1.72 4.65
C ALA A 223 -3.47 2.00 6.05
N GLU A 224 -4.78 1.93 6.24
CA GLU A 224 -5.42 2.04 7.56
C GLU A 224 -5.05 0.87 8.46
N ASP A 225 -5.01 -0.35 7.93
CA ASP A 225 -4.53 -1.55 8.65
C ASP A 225 -3.03 -1.46 8.98
N ALA A 226 -2.22 -0.83 8.11
CA ALA A 226 -0.77 -0.68 8.27
C ALA A 226 -0.36 0.47 9.22
N ALA A 227 -1.20 1.49 9.39
CA ALA A 227 -0.87 2.66 10.19
C ALA A 227 -0.63 2.36 11.68
N PRO A 228 -1.45 1.54 12.39
CA PRO A 228 -1.18 1.18 13.79
C PRO A 228 0.12 0.39 13.98
N PRO A 229 0.47 -0.63 13.17
CA PRO A 229 1.78 -1.27 13.20
C PRO A 229 2.94 -0.30 13.02
N LEU A 230 2.87 0.63 12.05
CA LEU A 230 3.92 1.62 11.81
C LEU A 230 4.09 2.56 13.02
N LYS A 231 2.98 3.04 13.59
CA LYS A 231 3.03 3.88 14.81
C LYS A 231 3.65 3.15 15.99
N ARG A 232 3.32 1.88 16.19
CA ARG A 232 3.92 1.06 17.24
C ARG A 232 5.41 0.90 17.00
N PHE A 233 5.81 0.57 15.77
CA PHE A 233 7.21 0.43 15.40
C PHE A 233 8.02 1.70 15.66
N ILE A 234 7.52 2.89 15.28
CA ILE A 234 8.23 4.17 15.51
C ILE A 234 8.39 4.44 17.02
N ARG A 235 7.38 4.12 17.86
CA ARG A 235 7.52 4.26 19.31
C ARG A 235 8.59 3.31 19.88
N GLU A 236 8.63 2.07 19.42
CA GLU A 236 9.65 1.09 19.82
C GLU A 236 11.03 1.52 19.35
N LEU A 237 11.14 2.04 18.12
CA LEU A 237 12.37 2.61 17.56
C LEU A 237 12.88 3.77 18.44
N ARG A 238 12.01 4.70 18.85
CA ARG A 238 12.37 5.79 19.76
C ARG A 238 12.88 5.28 21.11
N GLY A 239 12.39 4.14 21.58
CA GLY A 239 12.93 3.45 22.78
C GLY A 239 14.36 2.94 22.58
N VAL A 240 14.79 2.69 21.35
CA VAL A 240 16.17 2.27 21.03
C VAL A 240 17.08 3.47 20.82
N VAL A 241 16.69 4.42 19.95
CA VAL A 241 17.58 5.53 19.51
C VAL A 241 17.44 6.79 20.36
N GLY A 242 16.41 6.87 21.19
CA GLY A 242 16.11 8.04 22.04
C GLY A 242 15.42 9.18 21.28
N GLU A 243 15.00 10.19 22.05
CA GLU A 243 14.24 11.34 21.53
C GLU A 243 15.11 12.33 20.71
N LYS A 244 16.42 12.31 20.92
CA LYS A 244 17.36 13.24 20.24
C LYS A 244 17.74 12.79 18.84
N ALA A 245 17.63 11.52 18.55
CA ALA A 245 17.93 10.99 17.22
C ALA A 245 16.96 11.59 16.20
N HIS A 246 17.47 12.00 15.04
CA HIS A 246 16.67 12.47 13.93
C HIS A 246 16.11 11.27 13.15
N VAL A 247 14.80 11.14 13.08
CA VAL A 247 14.13 10.02 12.41
C VAL A 247 13.36 10.52 11.20
N SER A 248 13.74 10.05 10.02
CA SER A 248 13.08 10.35 8.74
C SER A 248 12.34 9.14 8.21
N LEU A 249 11.09 9.33 7.81
CA LEU A 249 10.26 8.31 7.20
C LEU A 249 10.27 8.50 5.68
N LEU A 250 10.77 7.52 4.92
CA LEU A 250 10.89 7.58 3.46
C LEU A 250 9.88 6.62 2.84
N CYS A 251 8.82 7.17 2.26
CA CYS A 251 7.65 6.44 1.83
C CYS A 251 7.57 6.41 0.31
N HIS A 252 7.50 5.22 -0.27
CA HIS A 252 7.46 5.04 -1.72
C HIS A 252 6.11 4.50 -2.19
N SER A 253 5.57 5.06 -3.29
CA SER A 253 4.38 4.54 -3.94
C SER A 253 3.20 4.42 -2.97
N TYR A 254 2.51 3.27 -2.87
CA TYR A 254 1.44 3.02 -1.89
C TYR A 254 1.90 3.21 -0.43
N GLY A 255 3.19 3.06 -0.14
CA GLY A 255 3.76 3.38 1.16
C GLY A 255 3.52 4.83 1.59
N THR A 256 3.32 5.77 0.66
CA THR A 256 2.98 7.16 0.97
C THR A 256 1.57 7.29 1.55
N VAL A 257 0.65 6.43 1.16
CA VAL A 257 -0.69 6.35 1.76
C VAL A 257 -0.59 5.81 3.18
N VAL A 258 0.24 4.77 3.42
CA VAL A 258 0.51 4.23 4.77
C VAL A 258 1.07 5.31 5.68
N CYS A 259 2.08 6.06 5.19
CA CYS A 259 2.70 7.15 5.96
C CYS A 259 1.70 8.28 6.23
N GLY A 260 0.87 8.65 5.25
CA GLY A 260 -0.16 9.66 5.43
C GLY A 260 -1.19 9.27 6.49
N ARG A 261 -1.68 8.02 6.47
CA ARG A 261 -2.63 7.50 7.48
C ARG A 261 -1.99 7.36 8.86
N ALA A 262 -0.67 7.14 8.93
CA ALA A 262 0.07 7.08 10.19
C ALA A 262 0.53 8.44 10.73
N ALA A 263 0.62 9.48 9.90
CA ALA A 263 1.32 10.74 10.19
C ALA A 263 0.92 11.41 11.51
N ARG A 264 -0.39 11.39 11.84
CA ARG A 264 -0.89 12.03 13.06
C ARG A 264 -0.27 11.43 14.32
N GLY A 265 0.50 12.25 15.04
CA GLY A 265 1.16 11.86 16.29
C GLY A 265 2.29 10.85 16.11
N LEU A 266 2.84 10.75 14.90
CA LEU A 266 4.02 9.96 14.64
C LEU A 266 5.27 10.73 15.09
N GLY A 267 6.09 10.14 15.95
CA GLY A 267 7.29 10.74 16.51
C GLY A 267 8.47 10.72 15.53
N VAL A 268 8.33 11.39 14.36
CA VAL A 268 9.37 11.52 13.35
C VAL A 268 9.58 12.99 13.00
N ASP A 269 10.77 13.32 12.47
CA ASP A 269 11.17 14.68 12.15
C ASP A 269 10.84 15.05 10.70
N ASP A 270 10.98 14.10 9.77
CA ASP A 270 10.69 14.27 8.36
C ASP A 270 9.87 13.10 7.81
N ILE A 271 8.98 13.39 6.85
CA ILE A 271 8.28 12.40 6.03
C ILE A 271 8.49 12.77 4.57
N ALA A 272 9.22 11.93 3.82
CA ALA A 272 9.43 12.10 2.39
C ALA A 272 8.52 11.14 1.60
N LEU A 273 7.75 11.72 0.68
CA LEU A 273 6.74 11.05 -0.14
C LEU A 273 7.26 11.00 -1.58
N VAL A 274 7.71 9.84 -2.05
CA VAL A 274 8.25 9.68 -3.40
C VAL A 274 7.38 8.76 -4.26
N GLY A 275 7.12 9.14 -5.50
CA GLY A 275 6.28 8.38 -6.42
C GLY A 275 4.87 8.15 -5.88
N SER A 276 4.29 9.17 -5.26
CA SER A 276 3.06 9.06 -4.49
C SER A 276 1.82 9.06 -5.36
N PRO A 277 0.88 8.11 -5.18
CA PRO A 277 -0.47 8.19 -5.76
C PRO A 277 -1.42 9.06 -4.91
N GLY A 278 -0.95 9.59 -3.77
CA GLY A 278 -1.69 10.32 -2.75
C GLY A 278 -1.31 9.86 -1.34
N THR A 279 -1.92 10.44 -0.32
CA THR A 279 -1.63 10.14 1.10
C THR A 279 -2.88 9.78 1.90
N GLY A 280 -4.04 9.74 1.26
CA GLY A 280 -5.34 9.70 1.94
C GLY A 280 -5.72 11.05 2.56
N ALA A 281 -5.04 12.15 2.19
CA ALA A 281 -5.30 13.52 2.64
C ALA A 281 -5.12 14.50 1.48
N ASP A 282 -5.70 15.71 1.60
CA ASP A 282 -5.68 16.72 0.55
C ASP A 282 -4.64 17.82 0.78
N SER A 283 -3.98 17.83 1.93
CA SER A 283 -2.97 18.83 2.26
C SER A 283 -2.07 18.37 3.40
N VAL A 284 -0.92 19.02 3.56
CA VAL A 284 -0.02 18.85 4.70
C VAL A 284 -0.75 19.12 6.02
N SER A 285 -1.59 20.15 6.08
CA SER A 285 -2.35 20.46 7.30
C SER A 285 -3.33 19.36 7.70
N ALA A 286 -3.91 18.66 6.70
CA ALA A 286 -4.81 17.53 6.94
C ALA A 286 -4.10 16.29 7.50
N LEU A 287 -2.79 16.14 7.31
CA LEU A 287 -1.98 15.06 7.90
C LEU A 287 -1.84 15.20 9.44
N ARG A 288 -2.01 16.41 9.97
CA ARG A 288 -1.96 16.71 11.43
C ARG A 288 -0.69 16.18 12.10
N THR A 289 0.46 16.42 11.47
CA THR A 289 1.79 16.02 11.96
C THR A 289 2.66 17.24 12.20
N SER A 290 3.63 17.14 13.10
CA SER A 290 4.70 18.13 13.30
C SER A 290 5.91 17.89 12.40
N ALA A 291 5.98 16.72 11.73
CA ALA A 291 7.06 16.39 10.82
C ALA A 291 7.05 17.31 9.59
N ARG A 292 8.21 17.66 9.06
CA ARG A 292 8.32 18.30 7.75
C ARG A 292 7.92 17.31 6.66
N ILE A 293 7.07 17.77 5.75
CA ILE A 293 6.59 16.94 4.64
C ILE A 293 7.33 17.33 3.37
N TRP A 294 8.00 16.35 2.80
CA TRP A 294 8.72 16.44 1.53
C TRP A 294 7.98 15.60 0.48
N ALA A 295 8.01 16.04 -0.76
CA ALA A 295 7.43 15.28 -1.87
C ALA A 295 8.31 15.37 -3.11
N ALA A 296 8.37 14.26 -3.87
CA ALA A 296 9.05 14.28 -5.16
C ALA A 296 8.43 13.27 -6.13
N ARG A 297 8.53 13.59 -7.43
CA ARG A 297 8.15 12.71 -8.52
C ARG A 297 9.19 12.78 -9.62
N GLY A 298 9.69 11.62 -10.07
CA GLY A 298 10.58 11.50 -11.21
C GLY A 298 9.87 11.89 -12.51
N ALA A 299 10.58 12.48 -13.45
CA ALA A 299 9.96 12.96 -14.68
C ALA A 299 9.35 11.84 -15.54
N ASP A 300 9.94 10.62 -15.48
CA ASP A 300 9.48 9.45 -16.21
C ASP A 300 8.59 8.52 -15.34
N ASP A 301 8.14 8.99 -14.18
CA ASP A 301 7.28 8.19 -13.30
C ASP A 301 5.84 8.15 -13.82
N TRP A 302 5.38 6.95 -14.17
CA TRP A 302 4.02 6.70 -14.66
C TRP A 302 2.92 7.08 -13.65
N ILE A 303 3.26 7.27 -12.37
CA ILE A 303 2.31 7.62 -11.31
C ILE A 303 1.60 8.96 -11.59
N VAL A 304 2.19 9.81 -12.43
CA VAL A 304 1.56 11.06 -12.90
C VAL A 304 0.20 10.84 -13.56
N ASN A 305 0.00 9.65 -14.14
CA ASN A 305 -1.23 9.27 -14.83
C ASN A 305 -2.32 8.71 -13.89
N VAL A 306 -2.02 8.54 -12.61
CA VAL A 306 -2.99 8.07 -11.61
C VAL A 306 -3.85 9.25 -11.16
N PRO A 307 -5.20 9.16 -11.21
CA PRO A 307 -6.06 10.25 -10.77
C PRO A 307 -5.90 10.53 -9.28
N HIS A 308 -5.53 11.77 -8.93
CA HIS A 308 -5.40 12.24 -7.56
C HIS A 308 -6.72 12.85 -7.07
N VAL A 309 -7.72 12.01 -6.92
CA VAL A 309 -9.06 12.37 -6.44
C VAL A 309 -9.48 11.37 -5.37
N HIS A 310 -10.45 11.74 -4.54
CA HIS A 310 -11.17 10.79 -3.72
C HIS A 310 -12.67 11.03 -3.82
N ALA A 311 -13.44 9.96 -3.72
CA ALA A 311 -14.89 10.00 -3.67
C ALA A 311 -15.38 8.91 -2.72
N ASP A 312 -16.34 9.26 -1.88
CA ASP A 312 -17.01 8.29 -1.02
C ASP A 312 -18.14 7.60 -1.80
N LEU A 313 -17.98 6.31 -2.03
CA LEU A 313 -18.95 5.47 -2.71
C LEU A 313 -19.43 4.40 -1.75
N PHE A 314 -20.72 4.45 -1.37
CA PHE A 314 -21.35 3.46 -0.48
C PHE A 314 -20.59 3.16 0.83
N GLY A 315 -19.98 4.21 1.42
CA GLY A 315 -19.22 4.08 2.67
C GLY A 315 -17.77 3.62 2.49
N THR A 316 -17.28 3.50 1.26
CA THR A 316 -15.87 3.22 0.94
C THR A 316 -15.28 4.42 0.21
N THR A 317 -14.19 4.96 0.76
CA THR A 317 -13.43 6.02 0.07
C THR A 317 -12.59 5.39 -1.04
N VAL A 318 -12.89 5.75 -2.28
CA VAL A 318 -12.12 5.38 -3.48
C VAL A 318 -11.26 6.56 -3.89
N GLY A 319 -9.98 6.30 -4.16
CA GLY A 319 -8.98 7.32 -4.43
C GLY A 319 -8.11 7.63 -3.20
N LEU A 320 -6.99 8.27 -3.43
CA LEU A 320 -5.92 8.38 -2.45
C LEU A 320 -5.60 9.85 -2.06
N GLY A 321 -6.48 10.79 -2.40
CA GLY A 321 -6.35 12.20 -2.05
C GLY A 321 -5.55 13.03 -3.06
N ALA A 322 -5.20 14.26 -2.70
CA ALA A 322 -4.51 15.20 -3.57
C ALA A 322 -3.06 14.78 -3.89
N ASP A 323 -2.54 15.26 -5.02
CA ASP A 323 -1.15 15.04 -5.45
C ASP A 323 -0.17 15.75 -4.51
N PRO A 324 0.73 15.00 -3.81
CA PRO A 324 1.67 15.60 -2.87
C PRO A 324 2.69 16.56 -3.49
N VAL A 325 2.97 16.49 -4.79
CA VAL A 325 3.87 17.44 -5.46
C VAL A 325 3.14 18.68 -5.98
N SER A 326 1.81 18.74 -5.84
CA SER A 326 1.06 19.94 -6.20
C SER A 326 1.30 21.07 -5.20
N PRO A 327 1.39 22.32 -5.64
CA PRO A 327 1.53 23.47 -4.72
C PRO A 327 0.40 23.56 -3.68
N ALA A 328 -0.82 23.14 -4.06
CA ALA A 328 -1.99 23.16 -3.18
C ALA A 328 -1.87 22.18 -1.99
N PHE A 329 -1.10 21.07 -2.13
CA PHE A 329 -0.86 20.15 -1.04
C PHE A 329 0.01 20.74 0.06
N GLY A 330 1.00 21.58 -0.30
CA GLY A 330 1.82 22.35 0.64
C GLY A 330 3.06 21.62 1.16
N ALA A 331 3.51 20.54 0.51
CA ALA A 331 4.77 19.87 0.83
C ALA A 331 5.99 20.65 0.28
N HIS A 332 7.17 20.42 0.88
CA HIS A 332 8.44 20.86 0.29
C HIS A 332 8.78 19.96 -0.89
N VAL A 333 8.63 20.48 -2.11
CA VAL A 333 8.88 19.70 -3.32
C VAL A 333 10.36 19.74 -3.67
N PHE A 334 10.97 18.55 -3.86
CA PHE A 334 12.39 18.41 -4.21
C PHE A 334 12.59 17.67 -5.54
N ALA A 335 13.74 17.91 -6.17
CA ALA A 335 14.08 17.30 -7.45
C ALA A 335 14.33 15.79 -7.30
N ALA A 336 13.70 14.98 -8.16
CA ALA A 336 13.93 13.53 -8.24
C ALA A 336 14.68 13.11 -9.52
N GLY A 337 14.95 14.03 -10.44
CA GLY A 337 15.56 13.74 -11.74
C GLY A 337 14.60 13.05 -12.70
N THR A 338 15.16 12.40 -13.72
CA THR A 338 14.41 11.73 -14.80
C THR A 338 14.06 10.27 -14.50
N GLY A 339 14.23 9.81 -13.26
CA GLY A 339 13.94 8.42 -12.88
C GLY A 339 12.46 8.03 -13.03
N GLY A 340 12.22 6.76 -13.35
CA GLY A 340 10.89 6.14 -13.32
C GLY A 340 10.48 5.72 -11.90
N HIS A 341 9.32 5.05 -11.78
CA HIS A 341 8.67 4.73 -10.51
C HIS A 341 9.53 3.91 -9.51
N SER A 342 10.50 3.16 -9.99
CA SER A 342 11.36 2.31 -9.15
C SER A 342 12.77 2.90 -8.91
N ASP A 343 13.08 4.10 -9.40
CA ASP A 343 14.45 4.63 -9.44
C ASP A 343 14.80 5.59 -8.30
N TYR A 344 13.87 5.87 -7.38
CA TYR A 344 14.09 6.86 -6.30
C TYR A 344 15.29 6.56 -5.41
N PHE A 345 15.60 5.28 -5.20
CA PHE A 345 16.74 4.82 -4.39
C PHE A 345 17.88 4.27 -5.25
N LYS A 346 17.90 4.57 -6.55
CA LYS A 346 18.97 4.11 -7.45
C LYS A 346 20.29 4.84 -7.14
N PRO A 347 21.40 4.13 -7.01
CA PRO A 347 22.72 4.76 -6.82
C PRO A 347 23.01 5.84 -7.85
N GLY A 348 23.46 7.00 -7.38
CA GLY A 348 23.79 8.16 -8.21
C GLY A 348 22.60 8.96 -8.74
N SER A 349 21.36 8.63 -8.33
CA SER A 349 20.18 9.44 -8.68
C SER A 349 20.10 10.72 -7.87
N VAL A 350 19.53 11.77 -8.49
CA VAL A 350 19.23 13.05 -7.80
C VAL A 350 18.28 12.82 -6.62
N SER A 351 17.33 11.89 -6.76
CA SER A 351 16.41 11.54 -5.70
C SER A 351 17.12 10.97 -4.48
N LEU A 352 18.05 10.02 -4.67
CA LEU A 352 18.80 9.41 -3.58
C LEU A 352 19.65 10.43 -2.83
N ASP A 353 20.31 11.35 -3.55
CA ASP A 353 21.11 12.42 -2.94
C ASP A 353 20.25 13.33 -2.06
N ASN A 354 19.11 13.80 -2.57
CA ASN A 354 18.18 14.64 -1.81
C ASN A 354 17.57 13.91 -0.61
N LEU A 355 17.21 12.62 -0.75
CA LEU A 355 16.71 11.81 0.36
C LEU A 355 17.77 11.66 1.47
N ALA A 356 19.04 11.44 1.09
CA ALA A 356 20.13 11.37 2.06
C ALA A 356 20.32 12.70 2.80
N ARG A 357 20.24 13.85 2.11
CA ARG A 357 20.29 15.19 2.74
C ARG A 357 19.17 15.42 3.72
N ILE A 358 17.93 14.97 3.39
CA ILE A 358 16.78 15.03 4.30
C ILE A 358 17.08 14.20 5.57
N VAL A 359 17.61 12.99 5.42
CA VAL A 359 17.95 12.11 6.55
C VAL A 359 19.04 12.72 7.43
N LEU A 360 20.06 13.35 6.84
CA LEU A 360 21.14 14.03 7.58
C LEU A 360 20.66 15.33 8.25
N GLY A 361 19.52 15.88 7.83
CA GLY A 361 19.03 17.18 8.30
C GLY A 361 19.60 18.37 7.54
N ASP A 362 20.36 18.12 6.46
CA ASP A 362 21.00 19.14 5.61
C ASP A 362 20.00 19.75 4.61
N THR A 363 18.86 20.17 5.13
CA THR A 363 17.67 20.54 4.35
C THR A 363 17.86 21.81 3.51
N SER A 364 18.82 22.64 3.82
CA SER A 364 19.22 23.80 3.00
C SER A 364 19.89 23.40 1.68
N GLU A 365 20.45 22.19 1.62
CA GLU A 365 21.14 21.65 0.45
C GLU A 365 20.25 20.77 -0.43
N VAL A 366 19.01 20.52 -0.01
CA VAL A 366 18.05 19.79 -0.81
C VAL A 366 17.68 20.60 -2.05
N THR A 367 17.95 20.02 -3.23
CA THR A 367 17.64 20.66 -4.51
C THR A 367 16.15 20.73 -4.71
N ARG A 368 15.58 21.89 -4.93
CA ARG A 368 14.16 22.09 -5.23
C ARG A 368 13.83 21.64 -6.66
N ALA A 369 12.58 21.16 -6.86
CA ALA A 369 12.09 20.80 -8.19
C ALA A 369 11.68 22.04 -8.99
#